data_cf44308168c966751c76aa83c9b6ffbb
#
_entry.id   cf44308168c966751c76aa83c9b6ffbb
#
_cell.length_a   1.000
_cell.length_b   1.000
_cell.length_c   1.000
_cell.angle_alpha   90.00
_cell.angle_beta   90.00
_cell.angle_gamma   90.00
#
_symmetry.space_group_name_H-M   'P 1'
#
loop_
_entity.id
_entity.type
_entity.pdbx_description
1 polymer ?
#
loop_
_entity_poly.entity_id
_entity_poly.type
_entity_poly.pdbx_seq_one_letter_code
_entity_poly.pdbx_strand_id
1 'polypeptide(L)'
;FKLARVQKLLEELGNPHEKLKAVHIAGTSGKTSTSYYMAALLKAGGTKVGLTVSPPVDGLNERVQLDGVPLPEDEFCAELSDFLDIVHEAGKAESASYFELLYSFAFWEFARRGVGYAVLETGLGGMYDASNVARRSDKVCVITDIGFDHMHILGNTLGEIATQKA
;
A
#
# COMPACT_ATOMS: atom_id res chain seq x y z
N PHE A 1 -2.87 -10.49 13.29
CA PHE A 1 -2.76 -9.86 11.96
C PHE A 1 -3.48 -10.74 10.96
N LYS A 2 -4.62 -10.30 10.44
CA LYS A 2 -5.38 -11.07 9.44
C LYS A 2 -5.82 -10.11 8.36
N LEU A 3 -5.45 -10.40 7.12
CA LEU A 3 -5.89 -9.64 5.93
C LEU A 3 -7.41 -9.59 5.76
N ALA A 4 -8.15 -10.44 6.47
CA ALA A 4 -9.60 -10.57 6.36
C ALA A 4 -10.37 -9.25 6.59
N ARG A 5 -9.87 -8.34 7.47
CA ARG A 5 -10.55 -7.06 7.71
C ARG A 5 -10.41 -6.14 6.51
N VAL A 6 -9.20 -5.96 6.02
CA VAL A 6 -8.94 -5.11 4.86
C VAL A 6 -9.57 -5.70 3.59
N GLN A 7 -9.61 -7.04 3.45
CA GLN A 7 -10.31 -7.70 2.35
C GLN A 7 -11.80 -7.37 2.35
N LYS A 8 -12.48 -7.51 3.51
CA LYS A 8 -13.89 -7.15 3.63
C LYS A 8 -14.16 -5.68 3.33
N LEU A 9 -13.27 -4.77 3.76
CA LEU A 9 -13.39 -3.35 3.44
C LEU A 9 -13.27 -3.13 1.92
N LEU A 10 -12.30 -3.77 1.28
CA LEU A 10 -12.09 -3.65 -0.16
C LEU A 10 -13.21 -4.29 -0.99
N GLU A 11 -13.85 -5.36 -0.50
CA GLU A 11 -15.05 -5.96 -1.11
C GLU A 11 -16.20 -4.94 -1.18
N GLU A 12 -16.47 -4.20 -0.11
CA GLU A 12 -17.50 -3.15 -0.07
C GLU A 12 -17.18 -1.99 -1.04
N LEU A 13 -15.89 -1.75 -1.31
CA LEU A 13 -15.42 -0.76 -2.27
C LEU A 13 -15.37 -1.28 -3.73
N GLY A 14 -15.85 -2.49 -4.00
CA GLY A 14 -15.84 -3.11 -5.32
C GLY A 14 -14.46 -3.62 -5.77
N ASN A 15 -13.64 -4.06 -4.82
CA ASN A 15 -12.31 -4.66 -5.03
C ASN A 15 -11.37 -3.83 -5.90
N PRO A 16 -11.14 -2.54 -5.59
CA PRO A 16 -10.31 -1.65 -6.41
C PRO A 16 -8.88 -2.19 -6.60
N HIS A 17 -8.33 -2.89 -5.60
CA HIS A 17 -6.98 -3.48 -5.63
C HIS A 17 -6.81 -4.57 -6.70
N GLU A 18 -7.89 -5.25 -7.10
CA GLU A 18 -7.84 -6.28 -8.14
C GLU A 18 -7.70 -5.72 -9.55
N LYS A 19 -8.01 -4.43 -9.73
CA LYS A 19 -7.88 -3.73 -11.02
C LYS A 19 -6.45 -3.27 -11.32
N LEU A 20 -5.58 -3.29 -10.31
CA LEU A 20 -4.24 -2.71 -10.35
C LEU A 20 -3.17 -3.80 -10.51
N LYS A 21 -2.23 -3.60 -11.41
CA LYS A 21 -0.96 -4.34 -11.38
C LYS A 21 -0.13 -3.80 -10.22
N ALA A 22 0.48 -4.67 -9.45
CA ALA A 22 1.18 -4.27 -8.24
C ALA A 22 2.67 -4.61 -8.27
N VAL A 23 3.49 -3.68 -7.81
CA VAL A 23 4.87 -3.93 -7.36
C VAL A 23 4.86 -3.78 -5.85
N HIS A 24 5.05 -4.89 -5.13
CA HIS A 24 5.01 -4.96 -3.68
C HIS A 24 6.42 -5.01 -3.13
N ILE A 25 6.79 -4.03 -2.31
CA ILE A 25 8.17 -3.84 -1.85
C ILE A 25 8.24 -4.06 -0.34
N ALA A 26 8.95 -5.12 0.05
CA ALA A 26 9.23 -5.47 1.44
C ALA A 26 10.74 -5.41 1.72
N GLY A 27 11.12 -5.43 2.98
CA GLY A 27 12.51 -5.41 3.42
C GLY A 27 12.69 -4.74 4.78
N THR A 28 13.88 -4.77 5.30
CA THR A 28 14.24 -4.07 6.54
C THR A 28 14.55 -2.61 6.25
N SER A 29 15.49 -2.34 5.33
CA SER A 29 15.90 -0.99 4.93
C SER A 29 15.73 -0.81 3.42
N GLY A 30 15.70 0.44 2.95
CA GLY A 30 15.69 0.77 1.53
C GLY A 30 14.35 0.61 0.82
N LYS A 31 13.27 0.22 1.50
CA LYS A 31 11.93 0.08 0.90
C LYS A 31 11.46 1.35 0.22
N THR A 32 11.46 2.47 0.94
CA THR A 32 11.00 3.77 0.42
C THR A 32 11.78 4.21 -0.80
N SER A 33 13.13 4.17 -0.73
CA SER A 33 13.99 4.53 -1.86
C SER A 33 13.72 3.65 -3.09
N THR A 34 13.60 2.32 -2.88
CA THR A 34 13.28 1.37 -3.95
C THR A 34 11.89 1.64 -4.53
N SER A 35 10.92 2.02 -3.70
CA SER A 35 9.56 2.36 -4.13
C SER A 35 9.56 3.58 -5.06
N TYR A 36 10.28 4.64 -4.71
CA TYR A 36 10.42 5.82 -5.57
C TYR A 36 11.15 5.52 -6.88
N TYR A 37 12.25 4.74 -6.84
CA TYR A 37 12.94 4.33 -8.08
C TYR A 37 12.05 3.48 -8.98
N MET A 38 11.32 2.54 -8.41
CA MET A 38 10.39 1.70 -9.18
C MET A 38 9.27 2.52 -9.82
N ALA A 39 8.68 3.45 -9.07
CA ALA A 39 7.66 4.34 -9.60
C ALA A 39 8.21 5.22 -10.75
N ALA A 40 9.41 5.76 -10.60
CA ALA A 40 10.05 6.57 -11.63
C ALA A 40 10.35 5.76 -12.91
N LEU A 41 10.82 4.52 -12.78
CA LEU A 41 11.09 3.62 -13.92
C LEU A 41 9.81 3.25 -14.66
N LEU A 42 8.75 2.90 -13.95
CA LEU A 42 7.45 2.57 -14.56
C LEU A 42 6.83 3.78 -15.28
N LYS A 43 6.93 4.97 -14.67
CA LYS A 43 6.51 6.23 -15.29
C LYS A 43 7.31 6.52 -16.57
N ALA A 44 8.64 6.35 -16.53
CA ALA A 44 9.48 6.51 -17.71
C ALA A 44 9.14 5.53 -18.83
N GLY A 45 8.60 4.34 -18.49
CA GLY A 45 8.03 3.37 -19.42
C GLY A 45 6.65 3.74 -19.97
N GLY A 46 6.13 4.92 -19.65
CA GLY A 46 4.86 5.44 -20.19
C GLY A 46 3.62 4.94 -19.44
N THR A 47 3.77 4.37 -18.26
CA THR A 47 2.63 3.88 -17.47
C THR A 47 2.26 4.92 -16.40
N LYS A 48 0.96 5.15 -16.19
CA LYS A 48 0.47 5.93 -15.05
C LYS A 48 0.66 5.13 -13.77
N VAL A 49 1.36 5.70 -12.79
CA VAL A 49 1.81 5.00 -11.59
C VAL A 49 1.19 5.60 -10.32
N GLY A 50 0.62 4.73 -9.48
CA GLY A 50 0.30 5.05 -8.10
C GLY A 50 1.45 4.61 -7.19
N LEU A 51 1.81 5.44 -6.22
CA LEU A 51 2.82 5.13 -5.22
C LEU A 51 2.25 5.39 -3.82
N THR A 52 2.40 4.42 -2.92
CA THR A 52 2.14 4.60 -1.49
C THR A 52 3.37 4.21 -0.69
N VAL A 53 3.81 5.11 0.19
CA VAL A 53 4.99 4.94 1.06
C VAL A 53 4.62 5.06 2.53
N SER A 54 5.43 4.49 3.42
CA SER A 54 5.21 4.55 4.86
C SER A 54 6.50 4.45 5.68
N PRO A 55 6.65 5.21 6.78
CA PRO A 55 5.78 6.33 7.13
C PRO A 55 5.92 7.52 6.17
N PRO A 56 4.95 8.42 6.09
CA PRO A 56 5.13 9.69 5.37
C PRO A 56 6.14 10.56 6.12
N VAL A 57 6.86 11.41 5.40
CA VAL A 57 7.92 12.30 5.97
C VAL A 57 7.40 13.72 6.16
N ASP A 58 6.85 14.31 5.12
CA ASP A 58 6.39 15.71 5.14
C ASP A 58 4.90 15.82 5.45
N GLY A 59 4.05 15.00 4.82
CA GLY A 59 2.61 15.07 4.99
C GLY A 59 1.89 13.76 4.70
N LEU A 60 0.68 13.62 5.27
CA LEU A 60 -0.12 12.41 5.09
C LEU A 60 -0.46 12.11 3.63
N ASN A 61 -0.53 13.13 2.79
CA ASN A 61 -0.81 13.04 1.36
C ASN A 61 0.26 12.26 0.57
N GLU A 62 1.48 12.06 1.12
CA GLU A 62 2.47 11.13 0.56
C GLU A 62 1.98 9.67 0.50
N ARG A 63 0.92 9.35 1.24
CA ARG A 63 0.28 8.03 1.18
C ARG A 63 -0.42 7.76 -0.16
N VAL A 64 -0.71 8.81 -0.93
CA VAL A 64 -1.32 8.71 -2.27
C VAL A 64 -0.58 9.62 -3.23
N GLN A 65 0.30 9.04 -4.01
CA GLN A 65 1.08 9.77 -5.02
C GLN A 65 0.72 9.27 -6.42
N LEU A 66 0.64 10.19 -7.36
CA LEU A 66 0.47 9.88 -8.78
C LEU A 66 1.74 10.28 -9.53
N ASP A 67 2.34 9.33 -10.22
CA ASP A 67 3.59 9.53 -10.95
C ASP A 67 4.73 10.11 -10.09
N GLY A 68 4.75 9.72 -8.81
CA GLY A 68 5.75 10.17 -7.83
C GLY A 68 5.50 11.55 -7.23
N VAL A 69 4.31 12.13 -7.46
CA VAL A 69 3.90 13.43 -6.88
C VAL A 69 2.74 13.18 -5.93
N PRO A 70 2.86 13.57 -4.64
CA PRO A 70 1.75 13.49 -3.70
C PRO A 70 0.54 14.30 -4.19
N LEU A 71 -0.68 13.84 -3.88
CA LEU A 71 -1.86 14.65 -4.11
C LEU A 71 -1.71 16.00 -3.38
N PRO A 72 -2.19 17.11 -3.96
CA PRO A 72 -2.33 18.37 -3.23
C PRO A 72 -3.10 18.14 -1.93
N GLU A 73 -2.71 18.80 -0.86
CA GLU A 73 -3.26 18.54 0.48
C GLU A 73 -4.79 18.73 0.53
N ASP A 74 -5.29 19.80 -0.09
CA ASP A 74 -6.73 20.08 -0.16
C ASP A 74 -7.48 18.97 -0.92
N GLU A 75 -6.91 18.50 -2.03
CA GLU A 75 -7.47 17.40 -2.82
C GLU A 75 -7.44 16.10 -2.03
N PHE A 76 -6.32 15.79 -1.38
CA PHE A 76 -6.19 14.62 -0.53
C PHE A 76 -7.22 14.61 0.61
N CYS A 77 -7.42 15.74 1.28
CA CYS A 77 -8.41 15.87 2.35
C CYS A 77 -9.84 15.69 1.86
N ALA A 78 -10.20 16.29 0.73
CA ALA A 78 -11.51 16.15 0.14
C ALA A 78 -11.81 14.68 -0.26
N GLU A 79 -10.91 14.05 -1.00
CA GLU A 79 -11.06 12.66 -1.45
C GLU A 79 -11.05 11.66 -0.28
N LEU A 80 -10.25 11.93 0.77
CA LEU A 80 -10.26 11.11 1.98
C LEU A 80 -11.59 11.25 2.74
N SER A 81 -12.18 12.44 2.78
CA SER A 81 -13.49 12.65 3.39
C SER A 81 -14.57 11.84 2.66
N ASP A 82 -14.63 11.94 1.34
CA ASP A 82 -15.58 11.19 0.52
C ASP A 82 -15.40 9.67 0.70
N PHE A 83 -14.16 9.20 0.73
CA PHE A 83 -13.84 7.79 1.00
C PHE A 83 -14.35 7.35 2.38
N LEU A 84 -14.11 8.16 3.42
CA LEU A 84 -14.54 7.83 4.78
C LEU A 84 -16.05 7.80 4.91
N ASP A 85 -16.80 8.65 4.21
CA ASP A 85 -18.25 8.62 4.17
C ASP A 85 -18.75 7.30 3.57
N ILE A 86 -18.19 6.85 2.45
CA ILE A 86 -18.50 5.55 1.83
C ILE A 86 -18.23 4.40 2.80
N VAL A 87 -17.07 4.40 3.46
CA VAL A 87 -16.68 3.35 4.41
C VAL A 87 -17.57 3.35 5.65
N HIS A 88 -17.99 4.53 6.11
CA HIS A 88 -18.90 4.68 7.25
C HIS A 88 -20.31 4.16 6.90
N GLU A 89 -20.84 4.53 5.75
CA GLU A 89 -22.15 4.03 5.26
C GLU A 89 -22.15 2.50 5.11
N ALA A 90 -21.03 1.91 4.69
CA ALA A 90 -20.86 0.46 4.63
C ALA A 90 -20.76 -0.21 6.03
N GLY A 91 -20.67 0.57 7.12
CA GLY A 91 -20.55 0.06 8.49
C GLY A 91 -19.23 -0.66 8.77
N LYS A 92 -18.16 -0.31 8.06
CA LYS A 92 -16.84 -0.99 8.13
C LYS A 92 -15.73 -0.14 8.74
N ALA A 93 -15.96 1.15 8.94
CA ALA A 93 -14.95 2.08 9.47
C ALA A 93 -14.40 1.63 10.84
N GLU A 94 -15.26 1.16 11.74
CA GLU A 94 -14.89 0.81 13.12
C GLU A 94 -14.02 -0.45 13.23
N SER A 95 -14.02 -1.31 12.22
CA SER A 95 -13.29 -2.58 12.24
C SER A 95 -11.88 -2.50 11.63
N ALA A 96 -11.58 -1.47 10.86
CA ALA A 96 -10.31 -1.30 10.17
C ALA A 96 -9.32 -0.46 11.01
N SER A 97 -8.06 -0.82 11.00
CA SER A 97 -7.00 0.01 11.58
C SER A 97 -6.72 1.21 10.68
N TYR A 98 -6.13 2.25 11.26
CA TYR A 98 -5.66 3.42 10.52
C TYR A 98 -4.84 3.08 9.27
N PHE A 99 -3.93 2.11 9.40
CA PHE A 99 -3.08 1.67 8.30
C PHE A 99 -3.90 0.95 7.20
N GLU A 100 -4.85 0.10 7.59
CA GLU A 100 -5.75 -0.59 6.66
C GLU A 100 -6.66 0.41 5.91
N LEU A 101 -7.16 1.44 6.59
CA LEU A 101 -7.95 2.51 5.97
C LEU A 101 -7.13 3.28 4.93
N LEU A 102 -5.92 3.71 5.26
CA LEU A 102 -5.07 4.45 4.33
C LEU A 102 -4.64 3.62 3.11
N TYR A 103 -4.38 2.31 3.29
CA TYR A 103 -4.11 1.44 2.14
C TYR A 103 -5.35 1.23 1.27
N SER A 104 -6.52 1.06 1.88
CA SER A 104 -7.77 0.93 1.14
C SER A 104 -8.11 2.21 0.37
N PHE A 105 -7.86 3.37 0.97
CA PHE A 105 -7.98 4.67 0.32
C PHE A 105 -7.02 4.79 -0.88
N ALA A 106 -5.75 4.42 -0.71
CA ALA A 106 -4.79 4.45 -1.81
C ALA A 106 -5.23 3.54 -2.98
N PHE A 107 -5.68 2.32 -2.72
CA PHE A 107 -6.20 1.42 -3.75
C PHE A 107 -7.44 2.00 -4.46
N TRP A 108 -8.35 2.60 -3.69
CA TRP A 108 -9.57 3.21 -4.22
C TRP A 108 -9.23 4.38 -5.14
N GLU A 109 -8.33 5.28 -4.73
CA GLU A 109 -7.86 6.39 -5.52
C GLU A 109 -7.13 5.95 -6.79
N PHE A 110 -6.20 5.01 -6.69
CA PHE A 110 -5.46 4.51 -7.83
C PHE A 110 -6.38 3.89 -8.88
N ALA A 111 -7.38 3.11 -8.46
CA ALA A 111 -8.35 2.50 -9.37
C ALA A 111 -9.24 3.56 -10.06
N ARG A 112 -9.74 4.55 -9.32
CA ARG A 112 -10.57 5.65 -9.86
C ARG A 112 -9.80 6.48 -10.87
N ARG A 113 -8.52 6.69 -10.64
CA ARG A 113 -7.64 7.52 -11.50
C ARG A 113 -7.03 6.76 -12.66
N GLY A 114 -7.36 5.49 -12.84
CA GLY A 114 -6.88 4.68 -13.96
C GLY A 114 -5.38 4.43 -13.91
N VAL A 115 -4.83 4.23 -12.73
CA VAL A 115 -3.44 3.83 -12.53
C VAL A 115 -3.20 2.45 -13.13
N GLY A 116 -2.14 2.29 -13.91
CA GLY A 116 -1.76 1.02 -14.52
C GLY A 116 -0.94 0.13 -13.59
N TYR A 117 -0.03 0.74 -12.83
CA TYR A 117 0.78 0.06 -11.82
C TYR A 117 0.72 0.78 -10.47
N ALA A 118 0.46 0.03 -9.40
CA ALA A 118 0.57 0.50 -8.02
C ALA A 118 1.87 -0.01 -7.40
N VAL A 119 2.74 0.88 -6.97
CA VAL A 119 3.94 0.59 -6.19
C VAL A 119 3.59 0.70 -4.71
N LEU A 120 3.71 -0.39 -3.99
CA LEU A 120 3.19 -0.58 -2.63
C LEU A 120 4.35 -0.87 -1.67
N GLU A 121 4.69 0.09 -0.83
CA GLU A 121 5.67 -0.11 0.24
C GLU A 121 5.02 -0.82 1.43
N THR A 122 5.55 -1.96 1.85
CA THR A 122 5.10 -2.66 3.06
C THR A 122 5.34 -1.83 4.32
N GLY A 123 4.33 -1.75 5.18
CA GLY A 123 4.48 -1.10 6.49
C GLY A 123 5.23 -1.96 7.48
N LEU A 124 4.80 -3.19 7.68
CA LEU A 124 5.40 -4.12 8.64
C LEU A 124 5.36 -5.56 8.14
N GLY A 125 6.53 -6.21 8.11
CA GLY A 125 6.64 -7.58 7.62
C GLY A 125 6.43 -7.65 6.11
N GLY A 126 5.36 -8.27 5.67
CA GLY A 126 4.95 -8.45 4.27
C GLY A 126 3.73 -9.35 4.18
N MET A 127 3.86 -10.59 4.61
CA MET A 127 2.84 -11.64 4.48
C MET A 127 1.44 -11.21 4.97
N TYR A 128 1.37 -10.51 6.10
CA TYR A 128 0.11 -10.08 6.73
C TYR A 128 -0.11 -8.57 6.70
N ASP A 129 0.71 -7.84 5.96
CA ASP A 129 0.57 -6.40 5.77
C ASP A 129 -0.62 -6.08 4.86
N ALA A 130 -1.32 -4.96 5.13
CA ALA A 130 -2.47 -4.54 4.31
C ALA A 130 -2.12 -4.36 2.83
N SER A 131 -0.87 -4.03 2.51
CA SER A 131 -0.37 -3.95 1.13
C SER A 131 -0.43 -5.28 0.38
N ASN A 132 -0.41 -6.42 1.09
CA ASN A 132 -0.39 -7.78 0.49
C ASN A 132 -1.76 -8.31 0.08
N VAL A 133 -2.80 -7.50 0.10
CA VAL A 133 -4.13 -7.90 -0.44
C VAL A 133 -4.15 -7.95 -1.97
N ALA A 134 -3.27 -7.22 -2.64
CA ALA A 134 -3.08 -7.31 -4.08
C ALA A 134 -2.52 -8.70 -4.46
N ARG A 135 -3.35 -9.56 -5.06
CA ARG A 135 -3.02 -10.98 -5.30
C ARG A 135 -3.08 -11.38 -6.78
N ARG A 136 -3.05 -10.43 -7.69
CA ARG A 136 -2.98 -10.74 -9.12
C ARG A 136 -1.74 -11.59 -9.42
N SER A 137 -1.87 -12.52 -10.36
CA SER A 137 -0.78 -13.42 -10.76
C SER A 137 0.41 -12.70 -11.41
N ASP A 138 0.21 -11.46 -11.87
CA ASP A 138 1.23 -10.59 -12.46
C ASP A 138 1.84 -9.61 -11.43
N LYS A 139 1.57 -9.79 -10.14
CA LYS A 139 2.22 -9.03 -9.07
C LYS A 139 3.72 -9.31 -9.03
N VAL A 140 4.52 -8.25 -8.98
CA VAL A 140 5.97 -8.32 -8.76
C VAL A 140 6.25 -8.06 -7.28
N CYS A 141 7.01 -8.97 -6.64
CA CYS A 141 7.46 -8.80 -5.26
C CYS A 141 8.96 -8.49 -5.26
N VAL A 142 9.33 -7.47 -4.47
CA VAL A 142 10.73 -7.04 -4.30
C VAL A 142 11.08 -7.09 -2.82
N ILE A 143 12.17 -7.76 -2.48
CA ILE A 143 12.75 -7.75 -1.13
C ILE A 143 14.07 -6.98 -1.22
N THR A 144 14.18 -5.88 -0.48
CA THR A 144 15.36 -4.99 -0.53
C THR A 144 16.52 -5.58 0.24
N ASP A 145 16.33 -5.84 1.53
CA ASP A 145 17.29 -6.52 2.39
C ASP A 145 16.58 -7.22 3.56
N ILE A 146 17.28 -8.10 4.25
CA ILE A 146 16.81 -8.77 5.46
C ILE A 146 17.79 -8.50 6.60
N GLY A 147 17.33 -7.78 7.60
CA GLY A 147 18.06 -7.48 8.82
C GLY A 147 17.19 -7.69 10.06
N PHE A 148 17.79 -7.57 11.22
CA PHE A 148 17.07 -7.64 12.50
C PHE A 148 16.26 -6.35 12.70
N ASP A 149 14.94 -6.48 12.68
CA ASP A 149 13.98 -5.40 12.88
C ASP A 149 12.66 -5.97 13.38
N HIS A 150 11.94 -5.24 14.21
CA HIS A 150 10.64 -5.65 14.77
C HIS A 150 10.62 -7.10 15.28
N MET A 151 11.69 -7.56 15.91
CA MET A 151 11.90 -8.96 16.33
C MET A 151 10.76 -9.50 17.20
N HIS A 152 10.14 -8.64 18.02
CA HIS A 152 8.98 -9.00 18.87
C HIS A 152 7.72 -9.37 18.08
N ILE A 153 7.69 -9.11 16.77
CA ILE A 153 6.56 -9.43 15.86
C ILE A 153 7.00 -10.41 14.77
N LEU A 154 8.16 -10.16 14.15
CA LEU A 154 8.59 -10.87 12.95
C LEU A 154 9.41 -12.12 13.24
N GLY A 155 9.94 -12.27 14.46
CA GLY A 155 10.76 -13.40 14.87
C GLY A 155 12.18 -13.00 15.31
N ASN A 156 12.88 -13.98 15.87
CA ASN A 156 14.18 -13.76 16.50
C ASN A 156 15.36 -14.16 15.61
N THR A 157 15.10 -14.66 14.42
CA THR A 157 16.12 -15.06 13.44
C THR A 157 15.90 -14.39 12.11
N LEU A 158 16.96 -14.23 11.32
CA LEU A 158 16.86 -13.69 9.95
C LEU A 158 15.94 -14.54 9.07
N GLY A 159 15.93 -15.87 9.28
CA GLY A 159 15.05 -16.79 8.55
C GLY A 159 13.56 -16.56 8.86
N GLU A 160 13.19 -16.36 10.12
CA GLU A 160 11.83 -16.01 10.52
C GLU A 160 11.41 -14.65 9.93
N ILE A 161 12.28 -13.65 10.06
CA ILE A 161 12.03 -12.30 9.50
C ILE A 161 11.87 -12.36 7.98
N ALA A 162 12.74 -13.11 7.28
CA ALA A 162 12.64 -13.29 5.83
C ALA A 162 11.31 -13.95 5.43
N THR A 163 10.87 -14.96 6.17
CA THR A 163 9.58 -15.64 5.94
C THR A 163 8.40 -14.69 6.07
N GLN A 164 8.45 -13.72 7.01
CA GLN A 164 7.40 -12.73 7.17
C GLN A 164 7.40 -11.66 6.06
N LYS A 165 8.54 -11.46 5.39
CA LYS A 165 8.68 -10.46 4.32
C LYS A 165 8.46 -11.04 2.92
N ALA A 166 8.61 -12.35 2.75
CA ALA A 166 8.37 -13.06 1.50
C ALA A 166 6.89 -13.43 1.32
#